data_6d52fe93b8718bd592562db4b3e1b42b
#
_entry.id   6d52fe93b8718bd592562db4b3e1b42b
#
_cell.length_a   1.000
_cell.length_b   1.000
_cell.length_c   1.000
_cell.angle_alpha   90.00
_cell.angle_beta   90.00
_cell.angle_gamma   90.00
#
_symmetry.space_group_name_H-M   'P 1'
#
loop_
_entity.id
_entity.type
_entity.pdbx_description
1 polymer ?
#
loop_
_entity_poly.entity_id
_entity_poly.type
_entity_poly.pdbx_seq_one_letter_code
_entity_poly.pdbx_strand_id
1 'polypeptide(L)'
;MDTKTRSTLTLINGLTLITGLALAAPALAADRDDRLRLVVPPWPGVTVKSEILAQLITPLGYTAEQQQLSSTVGYSTLQSGDSDAFLAGWLPAQQESYDAAMAAGAIVDLGNNVTGARMGFAVPSYVVEAGITSAEQLADPEIAERFDRTVYSIESGSTVTDMLDAAIESDTYGLGDWDGMASSTPGMLAEVKAAVAEEQWIVFYGWTPHWMVPEYDTRILDDPAGVYGPDNGRSDVKTIVAKPYAEANPNLARLLDQFELTAAQQSDFIREYSLEERDVEAVAREWLAAHPERLAAFLEGVETRDGKNAQAAVEASL
;
A
#
# COMPACT_ATOMS: atom_id res chain seq x y z
N MET A 1 4.66 35.92 -95.95
CA MET A 1 4.63 36.87 -94.80
C MET A 1 4.51 36.02 -93.59
N ASP A 2 5.68 35.74 -92.97
CA ASP A 2 5.83 34.77 -91.85
C ASP A 2 5.77 35.52 -90.58
N THR A 3 4.96 35.00 -89.64
CA THR A 3 5.01 35.39 -88.22
C THR A 3 5.33 34.16 -87.37
N LYS A 4 6.59 34.10 -86.93
CA LYS A 4 7.09 33.08 -86.00
C LYS A 4 6.59 33.39 -84.59
N THR A 5 5.81 32.46 -84.00
CA THR A 5 5.42 32.50 -82.63
C THR A 5 6.49 31.75 -81.79
N ARG A 6 7.14 32.45 -80.87
CA ARG A 6 8.07 31.84 -79.88
C ARG A 6 7.29 31.42 -78.63
N SER A 7 7.30 30.16 -78.35
CA SER A 7 6.79 29.61 -77.07
C SER A 7 7.86 29.73 -75.98
N THR A 8 7.54 30.42 -74.89
CA THR A 8 8.38 30.53 -73.70
C THR A 8 7.94 29.46 -72.74
N LEU A 9 8.84 28.54 -72.38
CA LEU A 9 8.63 27.49 -71.38
C LEU A 9 8.94 28.07 -70.01
N THR A 10 7.94 28.20 -69.11
CA THR A 10 8.12 28.65 -67.80
C THR A 10 8.27 27.40 -66.91
N LEU A 11 9.46 27.20 -66.33
CA LEU A 11 9.70 26.20 -65.27
C LEU A 11 9.08 26.69 -63.94
N ILE A 12 8.09 25.98 -63.43
CA ILE A 12 7.55 26.18 -62.08
C ILE A 12 8.33 25.26 -61.13
N ASN A 13 9.21 25.87 -60.36
CA ASN A 13 9.83 25.16 -59.16
C ASN A 13 8.78 25.02 -58.07
N GLY A 14 8.27 23.80 -57.89
CA GLY A 14 7.42 23.45 -56.77
C GLY A 14 8.25 23.28 -55.49
N LEU A 15 8.20 24.25 -54.60
CA LEU A 15 8.75 24.17 -53.24
C LEU A 15 7.74 23.43 -52.37
N THR A 16 7.98 22.12 -52.12
CA THR A 16 7.16 21.33 -51.23
C THR A 16 7.52 21.68 -49.76
N LEU A 17 6.66 22.46 -49.12
CA LEU A 17 6.75 22.77 -47.69
C LEU A 17 6.26 21.56 -46.92
N ILE A 18 7.19 20.75 -46.36
CA ILE A 18 6.86 19.69 -45.41
C ILE A 18 6.62 20.36 -44.04
N THR A 19 5.36 20.65 -43.72
CA THR A 19 4.94 21.04 -42.38
C THR A 19 5.00 19.81 -41.49
N GLY A 20 6.10 19.67 -40.74
CA GLY A 20 6.20 18.71 -39.67
C GLY A 20 5.16 19.04 -38.58
N LEU A 21 4.12 18.21 -38.49
CA LEU A 21 3.16 18.26 -37.39
C LEU A 21 3.87 17.70 -36.16
N ALA A 22 4.47 18.54 -35.32
CA ALA A 22 4.94 18.17 -34.01
C ALA A 22 3.71 17.81 -33.19
N LEU A 23 3.53 16.52 -32.91
CA LEU A 23 2.59 16.04 -31.87
C LEU A 23 3.11 16.56 -30.53
N ALA A 24 2.61 17.71 -30.09
CA ALA A 24 2.79 18.15 -28.71
C ALA A 24 2.06 17.14 -27.81
N ALA A 25 2.80 16.37 -27.04
CA ALA A 25 2.21 15.64 -25.93
C ALA A 25 1.48 16.66 -25.03
N PRO A 26 0.27 16.36 -24.55
CA PRO A 26 -0.40 17.27 -23.63
C PRO A 26 0.48 17.43 -22.40
N ALA A 27 0.97 18.64 -22.17
CA ALA A 27 1.60 18.98 -20.90
C ALA A 27 0.54 18.81 -19.81
N LEU A 28 0.86 18.04 -18.74
CA LEU A 28 0.00 17.98 -17.56
C LEU A 28 -0.18 19.40 -17.03
N ALA A 29 -1.38 19.71 -16.55
CA ALA A 29 -1.59 20.93 -15.81
C ALA A 29 -0.68 20.91 -14.58
N ALA A 30 -0.10 22.05 -14.22
CA ALA A 30 0.69 22.15 -13.00
C ALA A 30 -0.18 21.87 -11.77
N ASP A 31 0.36 21.14 -10.80
CA ASP A 31 -0.32 20.83 -9.55
C ASP A 31 -0.62 22.12 -8.78
N ARG A 32 -1.82 22.19 -8.20
CA ARG A 32 -2.28 23.35 -7.46
C ARG A 32 -1.67 23.42 -6.06
N ASP A 33 -1.62 22.29 -5.38
CA ASP A 33 -1.17 22.19 -3.99
C ASP A 33 0.30 21.77 -3.93
N ASP A 34 1.02 22.25 -2.91
CA ASP A 34 2.42 21.91 -2.64
C ASP A 34 2.56 20.92 -1.46
N ARG A 35 1.45 20.51 -0.86
CA ARG A 35 1.39 19.62 0.28
C ARG A 35 0.56 18.39 -0.07
N LEU A 36 1.03 17.23 0.43
CA LEU A 36 0.34 15.94 0.41
C LEU A 36 0.19 15.43 1.83
N ARG A 37 -1.07 15.32 2.32
CA ARG A 37 -1.40 14.78 3.64
C ARG A 37 -1.70 13.30 3.51
N LEU A 38 -0.83 12.48 4.13
CA LEU A 38 -0.88 11.02 4.06
C LEU A 38 -1.50 10.44 5.32
N VAL A 39 -2.49 9.56 5.15
CA VAL A 39 -3.01 8.71 6.22
C VAL A 39 -1.98 7.61 6.52
N VAL A 40 -1.49 7.54 7.75
CA VAL A 40 -0.46 6.59 8.17
C VAL A 40 -0.89 5.89 9.46
N PRO A 41 -1.63 4.77 9.38
CA PRO A 41 -1.85 3.91 10.53
C PRO A 41 -0.52 3.39 11.11
N PRO A 42 -0.47 2.96 12.39
CA PRO A 42 0.76 2.56 13.07
C PRO A 42 1.27 1.18 12.63
N TRP A 43 1.26 0.92 11.34
CA TRP A 43 1.74 -0.33 10.75
C TRP A 43 3.06 -0.12 10.02
N PRO A 44 4.08 -1.00 10.21
CA PRO A 44 5.40 -0.76 9.68
C PRO A 44 5.44 -0.62 8.15
N GLY A 45 4.59 -1.37 7.43
CA GLY A 45 4.55 -1.31 5.97
C GLY A 45 4.14 0.04 5.41
N VAL A 46 3.08 0.66 5.93
CA VAL A 46 2.64 1.98 5.48
C VAL A 46 3.54 3.09 6.01
N THR A 47 4.13 2.92 7.19
CA THR A 47 5.09 3.87 7.75
C THR A 47 6.28 4.06 6.82
N VAL A 48 6.95 2.96 6.42
CA VAL A 48 8.09 3.04 5.50
C VAL A 48 7.67 3.48 4.11
N LYS A 49 6.54 3.00 3.56
CA LYS A 49 6.01 3.45 2.26
C LYS A 49 5.77 4.96 2.23
N SER A 50 5.18 5.50 3.28
CA SER A 50 4.90 6.93 3.39
C SER A 50 6.19 7.76 3.47
N GLU A 51 7.22 7.23 4.14
CA GLU A 51 8.53 7.87 4.19
C GLU A 51 9.26 7.82 2.84
N ILE A 52 9.23 6.67 2.15
CA ILE A 52 9.76 6.57 0.77
C ILE A 52 9.08 7.60 -0.14
N LEU A 53 7.76 7.71 -0.08
CA LEU A 53 7.02 8.70 -0.86
C LEU A 53 7.39 10.14 -0.47
N ALA A 54 7.55 10.42 0.82
CA ALA A 54 7.96 11.74 1.31
C ALA A 54 9.32 12.15 0.75
N GLN A 55 10.29 11.23 0.74
CA GLN A 55 11.62 11.48 0.18
C GLN A 55 11.61 11.60 -1.34
N LEU A 56 10.70 10.92 -2.03
CA LEU A 56 10.50 11.10 -3.47
C LEU A 56 9.95 12.49 -3.81
N ILE A 57 8.95 12.99 -3.08
CA ILE A 57 8.26 14.22 -3.46
C ILE A 57 8.93 15.50 -2.96
N THR A 58 9.75 15.42 -1.90
CA THR A 58 10.44 16.60 -1.34
C THR A 58 11.36 17.28 -2.36
N PRO A 59 12.25 16.58 -3.08
CA PRO A 59 13.09 17.22 -4.11
C PRO A 59 12.31 17.68 -5.34
N LEU A 60 11.05 17.24 -5.51
CA LEU A 60 10.16 17.73 -6.54
C LEU A 60 9.49 19.08 -6.17
N GLY A 61 9.67 19.55 -4.94
CA GLY A 61 9.10 20.79 -4.43
C GLY A 61 7.76 20.63 -3.71
N TYR A 62 7.46 19.42 -3.22
CA TYR A 62 6.27 19.13 -2.40
C TYR A 62 6.67 18.85 -0.95
N THR A 63 5.69 18.93 -0.06
CA THR A 63 5.83 18.56 1.35
C THR A 63 4.88 17.43 1.69
N ALA A 64 5.39 16.33 2.25
CA ALA A 64 4.57 15.27 2.81
C ALA A 64 4.24 15.59 4.28
N GLU A 65 2.97 15.49 4.64
CA GLU A 65 2.49 15.54 6.03
C GLU A 65 1.92 14.17 6.39
N GLN A 66 2.63 13.43 7.22
CA GLN A 66 2.23 12.09 7.67
C GLN A 66 1.30 12.19 8.88
N GLN A 67 0.03 11.83 8.71
CA GLN A 67 -1.01 11.90 9.73
C GLN A 67 -1.20 10.53 10.38
N GLN A 68 -0.86 10.40 11.65
CA GLN A 68 -1.03 9.16 12.42
C GLN A 68 -2.52 8.96 12.75
N LEU A 69 -3.22 8.23 11.89
CA LEU A 69 -4.67 7.98 11.96
C LEU A 69 -4.94 6.48 11.79
N SER A 70 -6.00 5.96 12.42
CA SER A 70 -6.49 4.63 12.05
C SER A 70 -7.05 4.62 10.62
N SER A 71 -7.17 3.44 10.00
CA SER A 71 -7.72 3.32 8.64
C SER A 71 -9.14 3.89 8.54
N THR A 72 -10.02 3.60 9.51
CA THR A 72 -11.40 4.10 9.53
C THR A 72 -11.46 5.62 9.60
N VAL A 73 -10.64 6.25 10.48
CA VAL A 73 -10.53 7.71 10.54
C VAL A 73 -9.93 8.25 9.25
N GLY A 74 -8.95 7.57 8.68
CA GLY A 74 -8.33 7.92 7.40
C GLY A 74 -9.34 8.02 6.25
N TYR A 75 -10.25 7.06 6.11
CA TYR A 75 -11.32 7.16 5.11
C TYR A 75 -12.25 8.35 5.36
N SER A 76 -12.56 8.64 6.63
CA SER A 76 -13.38 9.80 6.97
C SER A 76 -12.67 11.12 6.63
N THR A 77 -11.37 11.22 6.89
CA THR A 77 -10.58 12.42 6.57
C THR A 77 -10.33 12.60 5.07
N LEU A 78 -10.21 11.51 4.30
CA LEU A 78 -10.21 11.58 2.83
C LEU A 78 -11.54 12.12 2.28
N GLN A 79 -12.67 11.71 2.87
CA GLN A 79 -13.99 12.18 2.46
C GLN A 79 -14.22 13.66 2.81
N SER A 80 -13.74 14.12 3.97
CA SER A 80 -13.86 15.53 4.38
C SER A 80 -12.83 16.46 3.71
N GLY A 81 -11.79 15.89 3.09
CA GLY A 81 -10.68 16.65 2.51
C GLY A 81 -9.64 17.11 3.53
N ASP A 82 -9.59 16.48 4.70
CA ASP A 82 -8.56 16.71 5.73
C ASP A 82 -7.31 15.86 5.53
N SER A 83 -7.41 14.80 4.72
CA SER A 83 -6.31 13.99 4.19
C SER A 83 -6.40 13.90 2.67
N ASP A 84 -5.27 13.59 2.00
CA ASP A 84 -5.18 13.58 0.54
C ASP A 84 -4.97 12.18 -0.04
N ALA A 85 -4.16 11.35 0.60
CA ALA A 85 -3.89 9.99 0.11
C ALA A 85 -3.68 8.96 1.23
N PHE A 86 -3.92 7.70 0.90
CA PHE A 86 -3.74 6.55 1.77
C PHE A 86 -3.13 5.38 0.98
N LEU A 87 -1.93 4.94 1.38
CA LEU A 87 -1.17 3.88 0.70
C LEU A 87 -1.41 2.47 1.26
N ALA A 88 -2.40 2.29 2.12
CA ALA A 88 -2.69 1.02 2.78
C ALA A 88 -4.19 0.70 2.82
N GLY A 89 -4.87 0.88 1.71
CA GLY A 89 -6.24 0.43 1.52
C GLY A 89 -6.31 -1.09 1.40
N TRP A 90 -6.41 -1.79 2.54
CA TRP A 90 -6.48 -3.26 2.57
C TRP A 90 -7.90 -3.74 2.30
N LEU A 91 -8.11 -4.36 1.13
CA LEU A 91 -9.40 -4.96 0.77
C LEU A 91 -9.30 -6.49 0.79
N PRO A 92 -10.32 -7.18 1.32
CA PRO A 92 -11.65 -6.67 1.70
C PRO A 92 -11.76 -6.15 3.14
N ALA A 93 -10.72 -6.19 3.99
CA ALA A 93 -10.84 -5.81 5.40
C ALA A 93 -11.45 -4.41 5.62
N GLN A 94 -11.14 -3.46 4.75
CA GLN A 94 -11.64 -2.08 4.82
C GLN A 94 -12.80 -1.81 3.84
N GLN A 95 -13.44 -2.88 3.32
CA GLN A 95 -14.43 -2.78 2.23
C GLN A 95 -15.58 -1.82 2.55
N GLU A 96 -16.11 -1.84 3.76
CA GLU A 96 -17.23 -0.99 4.16
C GLU A 96 -16.90 0.51 4.04
N SER A 97 -15.76 0.93 4.61
CA SER A 97 -15.29 2.31 4.55
C SER A 97 -14.94 2.72 3.12
N TYR A 98 -14.31 1.82 2.36
CA TYR A 98 -13.96 2.03 0.96
C TYR A 98 -15.22 2.22 0.10
N ASP A 99 -16.21 1.32 0.20
CA ASP A 99 -17.45 1.39 -0.58
C ASP A 99 -18.25 2.66 -0.26
N ALA A 100 -18.32 3.04 1.01
CA ALA A 100 -18.98 4.28 1.44
C ALA A 100 -18.31 5.51 0.81
N ALA A 101 -16.97 5.58 0.81
CA ALA A 101 -16.22 6.69 0.24
C ALA A 101 -16.32 6.72 -1.30
N MET A 102 -16.29 5.54 -1.96
CA MET A 102 -16.53 5.41 -3.41
C MET A 102 -17.91 5.82 -3.82
N ALA A 103 -18.95 5.37 -3.09
CA ALA A 103 -20.35 5.73 -3.35
C ALA A 103 -20.62 7.23 -3.17
N ALA A 104 -19.93 7.87 -2.22
CA ALA A 104 -19.96 9.32 -2.05
C ALA A 104 -19.21 10.08 -3.16
N GLY A 105 -18.47 9.39 -4.03
CA GLY A 105 -17.63 10.02 -5.04
C GLY A 105 -16.48 10.85 -4.44
N ALA A 106 -16.07 10.54 -3.21
CA ALA A 106 -15.10 11.30 -2.45
C ALA A 106 -13.64 10.89 -2.74
N ILE A 107 -13.44 9.67 -3.19
CA ILE A 107 -12.12 9.10 -3.46
C ILE A 107 -11.99 8.56 -4.88
N VAL A 108 -10.75 8.37 -5.31
CA VAL A 108 -10.36 7.56 -6.48
C VAL A 108 -9.45 6.44 -6.03
N ASP A 109 -9.64 5.25 -6.62
CA ASP A 109 -8.77 4.09 -6.47
C ASP A 109 -7.75 4.12 -7.61
N LEU A 110 -6.47 4.26 -7.30
CA LEU A 110 -5.37 4.26 -8.26
C LEU A 110 -4.79 2.85 -8.48
N GLY A 111 -5.43 1.80 -7.94
CA GLY A 111 -4.97 0.44 -8.13
C GLY A 111 -4.18 -0.12 -6.95
N ASN A 112 -3.64 -1.32 -7.16
CA ASN A 112 -2.88 -2.03 -6.14
C ASN A 112 -1.44 -1.51 -6.08
N ASN A 113 -1.00 -1.06 -4.92
CA ASN A 113 0.41 -0.72 -4.70
C ASN A 113 1.24 -1.90 -4.18
N VAL A 114 0.59 -2.98 -3.72
CA VAL A 114 1.20 -4.28 -3.42
C VAL A 114 0.23 -5.39 -3.81
N THR A 115 0.73 -6.42 -4.49
CA THR A 115 -0.03 -7.59 -4.90
C THR A 115 0.38 -8.84 -4.12
N GLY A 116 -0.54 -9.82 -4.01
CA GLY A 116 -0.29 -11.08 -3.34
C GLY A 116 -0.30 -10.99 -1.81
N ALA A 117 -0.95 -9.98 -1.26
CA ALA A 117 -1.17 -9.87 0.17
C ALA A 117 -2.16 -10.93 0.68
N ARG A 118 -1.98 -11.36 1.92
CA ARG A 118 -2.86 -12.29 2.62
C ARG A 118 -2.85 -11.95 4.11
N MET A 119 -3.98 -12.15 4.79
CA MET A 119 -4.10 -12.02 6.23
C MET A 119 -4.94 -13.18 6.82
N GLY A 120 -4.82 -13.44 8.10
CA GLY A 120 -5.59 -14.51 8.75
C GLY A 120 -5.09 -14.87 10.13
N PHE A 121 -5.69 -15.93 10.67
CA PHE A 121 -5.18 -16.59 11.85
C PHE A 121 -3.82 -17.24 11.53
N ALA A 122 -2.77 -16.83 12.20
CA ALA A 122 -1.44 -17.38 12.01
C ALA A 122 -1.00 -18.17 13.24
N VAL A 123 -0.28 -19.25 12.98
CA VAL A 123 0.31 -20.11 14.03
C VAL A 123 1.74 -20.47 13.67
N PRO A 124 2.61 -20.82 14.63
CA PRO A 124 3.94 -21.36 14.34
C PRO A 124 3.88 -22.69 13.56
N SER A 125 4.89 -22.98 12.75
CA SER A 125 4.93 -24.19 11.92
C SER A 125 4.86 -25.49 12.72
N TYR A 126 5.42 -25.54 13.94
CA TYR A 126 5.30 -26.72 14.81
C TYR A 126 3.84 -27.01 15.22
N VAL A 127 2.96 -26.01 15.25
CA VAL A 127 1.51 -26.18 15.46
C VAL A 127 0.87 -26.82 14.23
N VAL A 128 1.28 -26.39 13.03
CA VAL A 128 0.82 -27.01 11.76
C VAL A 128 1.31 -28.48 11.67
N GLU A 129 2.54 -28.75 12.06
CA GLU A 129 3.11 -30.10 12.11
C GLU A 129 2.37 -30.99 13.12
N ALA A 130 1.79 -30.40 14.16
CA ALA A 130 0.90 -31.10 15.09
C ALA A 130 -0.52 -31.34 14.53
N GLY A 131 -0.79 -30.91 13.30
CA GLY A 131 -2.03 -31.18 12.55
C GLY A 131 -3.04 -30.02 12.52
N ILE A 132 -2.69 -28.82 12.99
CA ILE A 132 -3.59 -27.67 12.97
C ILE A 132 -3.34 -26.87 11.68
N THR A 133 -4.28 -26.95 10.76
CA THR A 133 -4.18 -26.32 9.40
C THR A 133 -5.35 -25.40 9.06
N SER A 134 -6.44 -25.46 9.84
CA SER A 134 -7.65 -24.66 9.61
C SER A 134 -8.14 -24.03 10.92
N ALA A 135 -8.64 -22.81 10.82
CA ALA A 135 -9.26 -22.09 11.94
C ALA A 135 -10.51 -22.83 12.50
N GLU A 136 -11.17 -23.69 11.71
CA GLU A 136 -12.26 -24.54 12.21
C GLU A 136 -11.84 -25.45 13.37
N GLN A 137 -10.56 -25.82 13.43
CA GLN A 137 -10.06 -26.70 14.50
C GLN A 137 -9.94 -25.99 15.86
N LEU A 138 -10.02 -24.64 15.90
CA LEU A 138 -10.05 -23.87 17.14
C LEU A 138 -11.32 -24.18 17.98
N ALA A 139 -12.38 -24.70 17.35
CA ALA A 139 -13.60 -25.14 18.02
C ALA A 139 -13.43 -26.39 18.91
N ASP A 140 -12.33 -27.15 18.73
CA ASP A 140 -12.05 -28.31 19.56
C ASP A 140 -11.56 -27.85 20.96
N PRO A 141 -12.25 -28.28 22.05
CA PRO A 141 -11.90 -27.84 23.40
C PRO A 141 -10.46 -28.17 23.81
N GLU A 142 -9.91 -29.32 23.38
CA GLU A 142 -8.55 -29.73 23.72
C GLU A 142 -7.52 -28.87 22.97
N ILE A 143 -7.83 -28.46 21.76
CA ILE A 143 -7.03 -27.54 20.95
C ILE A 143 -7.11 -26.13 21.55
N ALA A 144 -8.32 -25.65 21.87
CA ALA A 144 -8.55 -24.35 22.48
C ALA A 144 -7.75 -24.15 23.76
N GLU A 145 -7.73 -25.16 24.65
CA GLU A 145 -6.95 -25.17 25.90
C GLU A 145 -5.44 -24.97 25.61
N ARG A 146 -4.90 -25.51 24.52
CA ARG A 146 -3.47 -25.37 24.18
C ARG A 146 -3.09 -23.99 23.74
N PHE A 147 -4.06 -23.19 23.28
CA PHE A 147 -3.90 -21.78 22.93
C PHE A 147 -4.30 -20.84 24.09
N ASP A 148 -4.54 -21.37 25.28
CA ASP A 148 -5.08 -20.61 26.42
C ASP A 148 -6.33 -19.80 26.06
N ARG A 149 -7.12 -20.27 25.07
CA ARG A 149 -8.30 -19.56 24.50
C ARG A 149 -8.03 -18.09 24.20
N THR A 150 -6.88 -17.79 23.63
CA THR A 150 -6.47 -16.41 23.35
C THR A 150 -6.04 -16.26 21.89
N VAL A 151 -6.60 -15.24 21.18
CA VAL A 151 -6.14 -14.79 19.87
C VAL A 151 -5.50 -13.42 20.02
N TYR A 152 -4.24 -13.31 19.64
CA TYR A 152 -3.53 -12.03 19.69
C TYR A 152 -3.77 -11.21 18.41
N SER A 153 -4.10 -9.93 18.57
CA SER A 153 -4.38 -9.01 17.48
C SER A 153 -3.59 -7.71 17.63
N ILE A 154 -3.69 -6.85 16.61
CA ILE A 154 -3.08 -5.52 16.60
C ILE A 154 -3.96 -4.51 17.35
N GLU A 155 -3.74 -3.21 17.14
CA GLU A 155 -4.41 -2.16 17.92
C GLU A 155 -5.94 -2.21 17.82
N SER A 156 -6.61 -1.87 18.92
CA SER A 156 -8.06 -1.67 18.93
C SER A 156 -8.47 -0.54 17.96
N GLY A 157 -9.58 -0.73 17.26
CA GLY A 157 -10.06 0.18 16.23
C GLY A 157 -9.38 0.01 14.86
N SER A 158 -8.55 -1.03 14.70
CA SER A 158 -8.24 -1.55 13.37
C SER A 158 -9.37 -2.45 12.88
N THR A 159 -9.66 -2.42 11.58
CA THR A 159 -10.74 -3.24 11.00
C THR A 159 -10.52 -4.74 11.23
N VAL A 160 -9.29 -5.21 11.32
CA VAL A 160 -8.99 -6.65 11.54
C VAL A 160 -9.22 -7.06 12.99
N THR A 161 -9.05 -6.16 13.96
CA THR A 161 -9.44 -6.42 15.35
C THR A 161 -10.96 -6.41 15.48
N ASP A 162 -11.65 -5.51 14.82
CA ASP A 162 -13.13 -5.51 14.77
C ASP A 162 -13.67 -6.79 14.12
N MET A 163 -12.99 -7.36 13.11
CA MET A 163 -13.32 -8.65 12.50
C MET A 163 -13.16 -9.81 13.49
N LEU A 164 -12.10 -9.81 14.30
CA LEU A 164 -11.91 -10.79 15.35
C LEU A 164 -12.99 -10.68 16.43
N ASP A 165 -13.28 -9.47 16.88
CA ASP A 165 -14.32 -9.22 17.89
C ASP A 165 -15.68 -9.71 17.40
N ALA A 166 -16.03 -9.47 16.13
CA ALA A 166 -17.25 -9.97 15.49
C ALA A 166 -17.27 -11.52 15.41
N ALA A 167 -16.13 -12.17 15.17
CA ALA A 167 -16.03 -13.62 15.13
C ALA A 167 -16.20 -14.23 16.54
N ILE A 168 -15.69 -13.55 17.57
CA ILE A 168 -15.90 -13.92 18.98
C ILE A 168 -17.38 -13.74 19.35
N GLU A 169 -17.98 -12.60 19.05
CA GLU A 169 -19.39 -12.32 19.35
C GLU A 169 -20.35 -13.31 18.66
N SER A 170 -20.02 -13.72 17.44
CA SER A 170 -20.83 -14.69 16.67
C SER A 170 -20.49 -16.16 16.95
N ASP A 171 -19.58 -16.44 17.85
CA ASP A 171 -19.06 -17.79 18.17
C ASP A 171 -18.51 -18.53 16.92
N THR A 172 -18.00 -17.79 15.93
CA THR A 172 -17.39 -18.39 14.76
C THR A 172 -16.16 -19.21 15.16
N TYR A 173 -16.07 -20.45 14.71
CA TYR A 173 -15.02 -21.41 15.09
C TYR A 173 -14.95 -21.71 16.60
N GLY A 174 -16.06 -21.55 17.35
CA GLY A 174 -16.09 -21.76 18.79
C GLY A 174 -15.29 -20.72 19.59
N LEU A 175 -15.13 -19.52 19.01
CA LEU A 175 -14.37 -18.43 19.65
C LEU A 175 -15.17 -17.67 20.72
N GLY A 176 -16.45 -18.01 20.97
CA GLY A 176 -17.32 -17.25 21.89
C GLY A 176 -16.86 -17.22 23.35
N ASP A 177 -15.98 -18.13 23.76
CA ASP A 177 -15.34 -18.17 25.08
C ASP A 177 -13.82 -17.91 25.03
N TRP A 178 -13.34 -17.30 23.94
CA TRP A 178 -11.94 -16.91 23.77
C TRP A 178 -11.74 -15.42 24.06
N ASP A 179 -10.53 -15.07 24.46
CA ASP A 179 -10.11 -13.69 24.65
C ASP A 179 -9.43 -13.15 23.37
N GLY A 180 -9.95 -12.04 22.83
CA GLY A 180 -9.30 -11.24 21.79
C GLY A 180 -8.30 -10.27 22.43
N MET A 181 -7.01 -10.59 22.40
CA MET A 181 -5.97 -9.75 23.00
C MET A 181 -5.47 -8.72 22.01
N ALA A 182 -6.12 -7.54 22.00
CA ALA A 182 -5.69 -6.42 21.18
C ALA A 182 -4.47 -5.71 21.79
N SER A 183 -3.47 -5.41 20.96
CA SER A 183 -2.24 -4.71 21.34
C SER A 183 -1.74 -3.85 20.16
N SER A 184 -0.53 -3.33 20.23
CA SER A 184 0.14 -2.78 19.04
C SER A 184 0.80 -3.90 18.22
N THR A 185 1.12 -3.66 16.95
CA THR A 185 1.91 -4.61 16.14
C THR A 185 3.19 -5.07 16.87
N PRO A 186 4.05 -4.18 17.42
CA PRO A 186 5.20 -4.63 18.20
C PRO A 186 4.85 -5.44 19.45
N GLY A 187 3.76 -5.08 20.15
CA GLY A 187 3.30 -5.79 21.34
C GLY A 187 2.87 -7.23 21.00
N MET A 188 2.02 -7.40 19.99
CA MET A 188 1.63 -8.72 19.50
C MET A 188 2.85 -9.57 19.07
N LEU A 189 3.79 -8.98 18.33
CA LEU A 189 4.99 -9.68 17.87
C LEU A 189 5.95 -10.06 19.01
N ALA A 190 5.94 -9.31 20.12
CA ALA A 190 6.69 -9.69 21.32
C ALA A 190 6.13 -10.97 21.96
N GLU A 191 4.79 -11.11 22.04
CA GLU A 191 4.14 -12.34 22.51
C GLU A 191 4.43 -13.53 21.57
N VAL A 192 4.34 -13.31 20.25
CA VAL A 192 4.69 -14.35 19.27
C VAL A 192 6.14 -14.81 19.44
N LYS A 193 7.08 -13.87 19.59
CA LYS A 193 8.50 -14.17 19.82
C LYS A 193 8.72 -14.99 21.09
N ALA A 194 8.05 -14.63 22.18
CA ALA A 194 8.15 -15.34 23.45
C ALA A 194 7.60 -16.76 23.32
N ALA A 195 6.41 -16.93 22.74
CA ALA A 195 5.77 -18.23 22.55
C ALA A 195 6.63 -19.15 21.65
N VAL A 196 7.15 -18.64 20.54
CA VAL A 196 8.01 -19.40 19.61
C VAL A 196 9.31 -19.87 20.30
N ALA A 197 9.91 -19.02 21.15
CA ALA A 197 11.15 -19.36 21.86
C ALA A 197 10.96 -20.51 22.87
N GLU A 198 9.75 -20.70 23.37
CA GLU A 198 9.38 -21.76 24.34
C GLU A 198 8.57 -22.91 23.69
N GLU A 199 8.38 -22.88 22.37
CA GLU A 199 7.54 -23.82 21.61
C GLU A 199 6.08 -23.89 22.16
N GLN A 200 5.57 -22.79 22.73
CA GLN A 200 4.19 -22.66 23.18
C GLN A 200 3.25 -22.45 22.00
N TRP A 201 2.05 -22.98 22.08
CA TRP A 201 1.04 -22.75 21.08
C TRP A 201 0.51 -21.32 21.18
N ILE A 202 0.53 -20.61 20.07
CA ILE A 202 -0.02 -19.26 19.95
C ILE A 202 -0.76 -19.13 18.62
N VAL A 203 -1.92 -18.48 18.65
CA VAL A 203 -2.64 -18.04 17.45
C VAL A 203 -2.76 -16.52 17.48
N PHE A 204 -2.44 -15.89 16.37
CA PHE A 204 -2.39 -14.44 16.27
C PHE A 204 -2.79 -13.96 14.88
N TYR A 205 -3.10 -12.67 14.76
CA TYR A 205 -3.33 -12.05 13.46
C TYR A 205 -2.02 -11.95 12.69
N GLY A 206 -1.91 -12.68 11.61
CA GLY A 206 -0.75 -12.66 10.72
C GLY A 206 -1.09 -12.15 9.33
N TRP A 207 -0.13 -11.51 8.66
CA TRP A 207 -0.29 -11.05 7.28
C TRP A 207 1.00 -11.09 6.48
N THR A 208 0.84 -11.12 5.16
CA THR A 208 1.91 -10.95 4.18
C THR A 208 1.58 -9.79 3.25
N PRO A 209 2.55 -8.98 2.79
CA PRO A 209 3.99 -9.08 3.09
C PRO A 209 4.37 -8.56 4.48
N HIS A 210 5.10 -9.35 5.22
CA HIS A 210 5.72 -9.00 6.50
C HIS A 210 6.81 -10.00 6.84
N TRP A 211 7.87 -9.58 7.55
CA TRP A 211 8.97 -10.44 7.95
C TRP A 211 8.59 -11.50 9.01
N MET A 212 7.51 -11.28 9.78
CA MET A 212 7.10 -12.21 10.84
C MET A 212 6.87 -13.64 10.36
N VAL A 213 6.38 -13.79 9.12
CA VAL A 213 6.07 -15.13 8.57
C VAL A 213 7.34 -15.95 8.36
N PRO A 214 8.38 -15.50 7.65
CA PRO A 214 9.63 -16.26 7.54
C PRO A 214 10.48 -16.25 8.82
N GLU A 215 10.48 -15.17 9.61
CA GLU A 215 11.35 -15.04 10.79
C GLU A 215 10.93 -15.95 11.92
N TYR A 216 9.62 -16.06 12.17
CA TYR A 216 9.08 -16.93 13.22
C TYR A 216 8.60 -18.27 12.70
N ASP A 217 8.87 -18.59 11.43
CA ASP A 217 8.38 -19.80 10.76
C ASP A 217 6.91 -20.08 11.07
N THR A 218 6.05 -19.11 10.70
CA THR A 218 4.61 -19.20 10.96
C THR A 218 3.84 -19.48 9.67
N ARG A 219 2.62 -19.94 9.82
CA ARG A 219 1.69 -20.23 8.71
C ARG A 219 0.34 -19.59 9.00
N ILE A 220 -0.28 -19.05 7.98
CA ILE A 220 -1.67 -18.59 8.02
C ILE A 220 -2.56 -19.79 7.77
N LEU A 221 -3.47 -20.07 8.70
CA LEU A 221 -4.44 -21.16 8.63
C LEU A 221 -5.45 -20.95 7.50
N ASP A 222 -6.09 -22.04 7.07
CA ASP A 222 -7.27 -21.94 6.23
C ASP A 222 -8.43 -21.33 7.05
N ASP A 223 -9.17 -20.41 6.42
CA ASP A 223 -10.27 -19.65 7.02
C ASP A 223 -11.55 -19.81 6.18
N PRO A 224 -12.21 -20.97 6.22
CA PRO A 224 -13.37 -21.25 5.36
C PRO A 224 -14.61 -20.42 5.68
N ALA A 225 -14.76 -19.89 6.92
CA ALA A 225 -15.82 -18.93 7.24
C ALA A 225 -15.49 -17.51 6.77
N GLY A 226 -14.24 -17.24 6.41
CA GLY A 226 -13.79 -15.96 5.90
C GLY A 226 -13.80 -14.84 6.95
N VAL A 227 -13.40 -15.16 8.18
CA VAL A 227 -13.30 -14.16 9.26
C VAL A 227 -12.43 -12.99 8.80
N TYR A 228 -11.28 -13.28 8.19
CA TYR A 228 -10.38 -12.26 7.63
C TYR A 228 -10.56 -12.05 6.12
N GLY A 229 -11.69 -12.40 5.57
CA GLY A 229 -12.07 -12.20 4.17
C GLY A 229 -12.12 -13.48 3.34
N PRO A 230 -12.66 -13.42 2.13
CA PRO A 230 -12.79 -14.56 1.23
C PRO A 230 -11.41 -15.10 0.80
N ASP A 231 -11.41 -16.28 0.16
CA ASP A 231 -10.22 -16.91 -0.41
C ASP A 231 -9.06 -17.05 0.60
N ASN A 232 -9.38 -17.44 1.84
CA ASN A 232 -8.43 -17.57 2.95
C ASN A 232 -7.66 -16.26 3.22
N GLY A 233 -8.37 -15.13 3.24
CA GLY A 233 -7.81 -13.83 3.58
C GLY A 233 -6.93 -13.20 2.49
N ARG A 234 -7.05 -13.64 1.22
CA ARG A 234 -6.39 -12.95 0.10
C ARG A 234 -6.80 -11.49 0.08
N SER A 235 -5.83 -10.62 -0.10
CA SER A 235 -6.03 -9.18 0.03
C SER A 235 -5.32 -8.40 -1.07
N ASP A 236 -5.91 -7.28 -1.43
CA ASP A 236 -5.29 -6.24 -2.24
C ASP A 236 -4.92 -5.05 -1.35
N VAL A 237 -3.77 -4.46 -1.59
CA VAL A 237 -3.35 -3.23 -0.90
C VAL A 237 -3.32 -2.10 -1.91
N LYS A 238 -4.22 -1.14 -1.73
CA LYS A 238 -4.52 -0.10 -2.71
C LYS A 238 -3.96 1.26 -2.34
N THR A 239 -3.66 2.05 -3.38
CA THR A 239 -3.46 3.49 -3.28
C THR A 239 -4.80 4.20 -3.47
N ILE A 240 -5.25 4.91 -2.44
CA ILE A 240 -6.52 5.62 -2.42
C ILE A 240 -6.24 7.10 -2.25
N VAL A 241 -6.87 7.94 -3.08
CA VAL A 241 -6.65 9.39 -3.10
C VAL A 241 -7.97 10.13 -3.01
N ALA A 242 -8.03 11.21 -2.24
CA ALA A 242 -9.17 12.11 -2.24
C ALA A 242 -9.39 12.65 -3.66
N LYS A 243 -10.59 12.46 -4.21
CA LYS A 243 -10.88 12.79 -5.61
C LYS A 243 -10.59 14.27 -5.94
N PRO A 244 -10.98 15.26 -5.13
CA PRO A 244 -10.65 16.66 -5.42
C PRO A 244 -9.15 16.93 -5.44
N TYR A 245 -8.36 16.20 -4.63
CA TYR A 245 -6.91 16.32 -4.61
C TYR A 245 -6.29 15.76 -5.90
N ALA A 246 -6.69 14.56 -6.31
CA ALA A 246 -6.19 13.95 -7.55
C ALA A 246 -6.50 14.79 -8.79
N GLU A 247 -7.70 15.38 -8.86
CA GLU A 247 -8.11 16.26 -9.97
C GLU A 247 -7.32 17.59 -9.99
N ALA A 248 -6.94 18.10 -8.81
CA ALA A 248 -6.20 19.34 -8.68
C ALA A 248 -4.68 19.18 -8.85
N ASN A 249 -4.15 17.95 -8.65
CA ASN A 249 -2.73 17.66 -8.60
C ASN A 249 -2.36 16.45 -9.49
N PRO A 250 -2.55 16.57 -10.82
CA PRO A 250 -2.39 15.44 -11.76
C PRO A 250 -0.96 14.91 -11.85
N ASN A 251 0.05 15.71 -11.55
CA ASN A 251 1.45 15.28 -11.54
C ASN A 251 1.74 14.35 -10.35
N LEU A 252 1.32 14.74 -9.13
CA LEU A 252 1.40 13.88 -7.96
C LEU A 252 0.47 12.66 -8.05
N ALA A 253 -0.73 12.81 -8.61
CA ALA A 253 -1.64 11.68 -8.83
C ALA A 253 -1.00 10.62 -9.73
N ARG A 254 -0.25 11.04 -10.76
CA ARG A 254 0.54 10.13 -11.62
C ARG A 254 1.62 9.39 -10.82
N LEU A 255 2.37 10.09 -9.97
CA LEU A 255 3.38 9.45 -9.11
C LEU A 255 2.74 8.42 -8.18
N LEU A 256 1.61 8.78 -7.55
CA LEU A 256 0.87 7.89 -6.64
C LEU A 256 0.32 6.65 -7.36
N ASP A 257 -0.14 6.78 -8.61
CA ASP A 257 -0.60 5.68 -9.47
C ASP A 257 0.54 4.72 -9.83
N GLN A 258 1.74 5.26 -10.05
CA GLN A 258 2.95 4.50 -10.41
C GLN A 258 3.68 3.90 -9.19
N PHE A 259 3.26 4.26 -7.96
CA PHE A 259 3.93 3.84 -6.74
C PHE A 259 3.56 2.41 -6.35
N GLU A 260 4.11 1.45 -7.07
CA GLU A 260 3.90 0.02 -6.88
C GLU A 260 5.15 -0.68 -6.34
N LEU A 261 4.95 -1.57 -5.38
CA LEU A 261 5.98 -2.36 -4.72
C LEU A 261 5.70 -3.86 -4.85
N THR A 262 6.73 -4.67 -4.90
CA THR A 262 6.58 -6.11 -4.74
C THR A 262 6.42 -6.49 -3.25
N ALA A 263 5.77 -7.63 -2.99
CA ALA A 263 5.67 -8.16 -1.63
C ALA A 263 7.05 -8.38 -0.97
N ALA A 264 8.05 -8.81 -1.76
CA ALA A 264 9.42 -8.99 -1.26
C ALA A 264 10.02 -7.65 -0.82
N GLN A 265 9.96 -6.62 -1.67
CA GLN A 265 10.47 -5.28 -1.34
C GLN A 265 9.81 -4.73 -0.07
N GLN A 266 8.49 -4.91 0.07
CA GLN A 266 7.79 -4.46 1.28
C GLN A 266 8.24 -5.26 2.52
N SER A 267 8.40 -6.56 2.44
CA SER A 267 8.89 -7.38 3.55
C SER A 267 10.30 -6.98 3.98
N ASP A 268 11.19 -6.69 3.02
CA ASP A 268 12.57 -6.32 3.27
C ASP A 268 12.67 -5.02 4.07
N PHE A 269 12.04 -3.94 3.63
CA PHE A 269 12.11 -2.68 4.37
C PHE A 269 11.32 -2.71 5.69
N ILE A 270 10.25 -3.52 5.79
CA ILE A 270 9.57 -3.74 7.08
C ILE A 270 10.52 -4.42 8.05
N ARG A 271 11.32 -5.39 7.60
CA ARG A 271 12.31 -6.08 8.44
C ARG A 271 13.36 -5.11 8.95
N GLU A 272 13.94 -4.31 8.09
CA GLU A 272 14.94 -3.31 8.47
C GLU A 272 14.40 -2.29 9.48
N TYR A 273 13.19 -1.79 9.25
CA TYR A 273 12.57 -0.80 10.14
C TYR A 273 12.12 -1.40 11.47
N SER A 274 11.34 -2.52 11.46
CA SER A 274 10.64 -2.96 12.66
C SER A 274 11.25 -4.16 13.38
N LEU A 275 12.10 -4.97 12.71
CA LEU A 275 12.85 -6.05 13.35
C LEU A 275 14.26 -5.61 13.74
N GLU A 276 14.94 -4.90 12.85
CA GLU A 276 16.29 -4.38 13.09
C GLU A 276 16.30 -3.01 13.78
N GLU A 277 15.11 -2.45 14.04
CA GLU A 277 14.89 -1.17 14.74
C GLU A 277 15.67 0.01 14.12
N ARG A 278 15.81 0.00 12.79
CA ARG A 278 16.51 1.04 12.07
C ARG A 278 15.63 2.29 11.93
N ASP A 279 16.28 3.42 11.81
CA ASP A 279 15.63 4.71 11.54
C ASP A 279 14.88 4.68 10.21
N VAL A 280 13.61 5.12 10.20
CA VAL A 280 12.73 5.03 9.04
C VAL A 280 13.22 5.89 7.86
N GLU A 281 13.80 7.08 8.15
CA GLU A 281 14.33 7.96 7.12
C GLU A 281 15.57 7.34 6.45
N ALA A 282 16.41 6.67 7.25
CA ALA A 282 17.59 5.96 6.75
C ALA A 282 17.18 4.76 5.87
N VAL A 283 16.23 3.93 6.34
CA VAL A 283 15.70 2.78 5.59
C VAL A 283 15.10 3.25 4.26
N ALA A 284 14.26 4.28 4.26
CA ALA A 284 13.64 4.80 3.04
C ALA A 284 14.67 5.33 2.03
N ARG A 285 15.68 6.08 2.50
CA ARG A 285 16.74 6.64 1.64
C ARG A 285 17.60 5.56 1.01
N GLU A 286 18.05 4.59 1.82
CA GLU A 286 18.87 3.48 1.35
C GLU A 286 18.09 2.59 0.38
N TRP A 287 16.80 2.38 0.64
CA TRP A 287 15.93 1.64 -0.25
C TRP A 287 15.81 2.32 -1.62
N LEU A 288 15.58 3.64 -1.66
CA LEU A 288 15.53 4.41 -2.91
C LEU A 288 16.85 4.35 -3.67
N ALA A 289 17.97 4.48 -2.98
CA ALA A 289 19.32 4.40 -3.59
C ALA A 289 19.62 3.00 -4.16
N ALA A 290 19.10 1.94 -3.52
CA ALA A 290 19.30 0.55 -3.95
C ALA A 290 18.38 0.11 -5.11
N HIS A 291 17.30 0.88 -5.42
CA HIS A 291 16.29 0.51 -6.41
C HIS A 291 16.10 1.57 -7.51
N PRO A 292 17.16 1.91 -8.28
CA PRO A 292 17.07 2.95 -9.30
C PRO A 292 16.05 2.64 -10.39
N GLU A 293 15.77 1.36 -10.68
CA GLU A 293 14.75 0.94 -11.63
C GLU A 293 13.32 1.24 -11.14
N ARG A 294 13.09 1.14 -9.82
CA ARG A 294 11.79 1.52 -9.21
C ARG A 294 11.63 3.03 -9.18
N LEU A 295 12.72 3.74 -8.83
CA LEU A 295 12.75 5.20 -8.88
C LEU A 295 12.37 5.71 -10.28
N ALA A 296 12.97 5.14 -11.34
CA ALA A 296 12.64 5.50 -12.71
C ALA A 296 11.17 5.21 -13.05
N ALA A 297 10.64 4.06 -12.62
CA ALA A 297 9.24 3.69 -12.85
C ALA A 297 8.26 4.63 -12.13
N PHE A 298 8.52 4.98 -10.86
CA PHE A 298 7.68 5.90 -10.09
C PHE A 298 7.62 7.29 -10.70
N LEU A 299 8.71 7.73 -11.34
CA LEU A 299 8.88 9.08 -11.85
C LEU A 299 8.68 9.20 -13.38
N GLU A 300 8.19 8.16 -14.05
CA GLU A 300 7.93 8.23 -15.50
C GLU A 300 6.88 9.30 -15.80
N GLY A 301 7.26 10.33 -16.58
CA GLY A 301 6.39 11.45 -16.95
C GLY A 301 5.99 12.36 -15.78
N VAL A 302 6.68 12.25 -14.64
CA VAL A 302 6.55 13.16 -13.50
C VAL A 302 7.58 14.28 -13.64
N GLU A 303 7.19 15.49 -13.25
CA GLU A 303 8.05 16.68 -13.25
C GLU A 303 8.13 17.28 -11.85
N THR A 304 9.18 18.06 -11.61
CA THR A 304 9.21 18.93 -10.41
C THR A 304 8.19 20.06 -10.59
N ARG A 305 7.81 20.73 -9.49
CA ARG A 305 6.85 21.85 -9.53
C ARG A 305 7.29 23.02 -10.44
N ASP A 306 8.60 23.15 -10.70
CA ASP A 306 9.16 24.14 -11.62
C ASP A 306 9.44 23.58 -13.03
N GLY A 307 8.89 22.40 -13.35
CA GLY A 307 8.91 21.81 -14.70
C GLY A 307 10.25 21.17 -15.09
N LYS A 308 11.08 20.78 -14.11
CA LYS A 308 12.35 20.08 -14.34
C LYS A 308 12.19 18.56 -14.28
N ASN A 309 13.23 17.84 -14.67
CA ASN A 309 13.27 16.39 -14.60
C ASN A 309 13.24 15.91 -13.15
N ALA A 310 12.16 15.17 -12.80
CA ALA A 310 11.94 14.67 -11.46
C ALA A 310 13.00 13.64 -11.03
N GLN A 311 13.36 12.71 -11.90
CA GLN A 311 14.35 11.68 -11.59
C GLN A 311 15.72 12.30 -11.24
N ALA A 312 16.19 13.25 -12.05
CA ALA A 312 17.45 13.94 -11.76
C ALA A 312 17.41 14.73 -10.45
N ALA A 313 16.25 15.30 -10.08
CA ALA A 313 16.09 16.00 -8.80
C ALA A 313 16.16 15.05 -7.60
N VAL A 314 15.52 13.88 -7.69
CA VAL A 314 15.57 12.87 -6.62
C VAL A 314 16.96 12.25 -6.51
N GLU A 315 17.58 11.83 -7.62
CA GLU A 315 18.93 11.26 -7.63
C GLU A 315 19.98 12.22 -7.02
N ALA A 316 19.79 13.53 -7.18
CA ALA A 316 20.69 14.53 -6.60
C ALA A 316 20.48 14.72 -5.08
N SER A 317 19.39 14.21 -4.51
CA SER A 317 19.04 14.32 -3.09
C SER A 317 19.38 13.07 -2.26
N LEU A 318 19.60 11.93 -2.92
CA LEU A 318 20.01 10.66 -2.30
C LEU A 318 21.51 10.64 -1.98
#